data_149e0b2e96b92ba9657399b0bece89be
#
_entry.id   149e0b2e96b92ba9657399b0bece89be
#
_cell.length_a   1.000
_cell.length_b   1.000
_cell.length_c   1.000
_cell.angle_alpha   90.00
_cell.angle_beta   90.00
_cell.angle_gamma   90.00
#
_symmetry.space_group_name_H-M   'P 1'
#
loop_
_entity.id
_entity.type
_entity.pdbx_description
1 polymer ?
#
loop_
_entity_poly.entity_id
_entity_poly.type
_entity_poly.pdbx_seq_one_letter_code
_entity_poly.pdbx_strand_id
1 'polypeptide(L)'
;LYSGGRVPSYTRRDLVIPALADYIRICKRYGKIAVLEVKNRMETEVLRRLVEEIRELEYLESTLFISFSWENMVDLREMLPEQKMQFLIVEWADDLPARLQKHRLDLDIYHGPLTQDRIELLHDLGIEVNCWTCDDPDRAEELISWGIDYITTNILE
;
A
#
# COMPACT_ATOMS: atom_id res chain seq x y z
N LEU A 1 23.24 -0.14 2.37
CA LEU A 1 24.62 0.29 2.69
C LEU A 1 25.61 -0.80 2.27
N TYR A 2 26.27 -0.65 1.11
CA TYR A 2 27.33 -1.55 0.67
C TYR A 2 28.64 -1.17 1.38
N SER A 3 28.98 -1.89 2.42
CA SER A 3 30.30 -1.82 3.01
C SER A 3 31.25 -2.76 2.24
N GLY A 4 32.11 -2.20 1.35
CA GLY A 4 33.38 -2.79 0.93
C GLY A 4 33.35 -4.23 0.40
N GLY A 5 32.46 -4.59 -0.50
CA GLY A 5 32.41 -5.89 -1.14
C GLY A 5 32.39 -5.77 -2.67
N ARG A 6 32.70 -6.82 -3.38
CA ARG A 6 32.67 -6.92 -4.85
C ARG A 6 31.42 -6.26 -5.43
N VAL A 7 31.60 -5.37 -6.39
CA VAL A 7 30.50 -4.89 -7.24
C VAL A 7 29.86 -6.13 -7.85
N PRO A 8 28.54 -6.36 -7.60
CA PRO A 8 27.86 -7.50 -8.20
C PRO A 8 27.94 -7.41 -9.72
N SER A 9 28.35 -8.48 -10.40
CA SER A 9 28.23 -8.53 -11.85
C SER A 9 26.77 -8.81 -12.21
N TYR A 10 26.06 -7.78 -12.65
CA TYR A 10 24.70 -7.93 -13.14
C TYR A 10 24.70 -8.54 -14.55
N THR A 11 23.86 -9.53 -14.76
CA THR A 11 23.59 -10.05 -16.09
C THR A 11 22.51 -9.20 -16.76
N ARG A 12 22.31 -9.34 -18.08
CA ARG A 12 21.25 -8.66 -18.81
C ARG A 12 19.84 -9.01 -18.28
N ARG A 13 19.69 -10.18 -17.63
CA ARG A 13 18.45 -10.61 -16.97
C ARG A 13 18.17 -9.85 -15.67
N ASP A 14 19.21 -9.47 -14.94
CA ASP A 14 19.09 -8.75 -13.68
C ASP A 14 18.68 -7.29 -13.87
N LEU A 15 18.76 -6.78 -15.12
CA LEU A 15 18.44 -5.42 -15.50
C LEU A 15 17.06 -5.28 -16.17
N VAL A 16 16.22 -6.31 -16.11
CA VAL A 16 14.85 -6.28 -16.63
C VAL A 16 13.89 -5.88 -15.53
N ILE A 17 12.99 -4.94 -15.84
CA ILE A 17 11.88 -4.59 -14.93
C ILE A 17 10.98 -5.83 -14.81
N PRO A 18 10.73 -6.34 -13.58
CA PRO A 18 9.86 -7.50 -13.38
C PRO A 18 8.45 -7.23 -13.89
N ALA A 19 7.80 -8.24 -14.47
CA ALA A 19 6.39 -8.17 -14.79
C ALA A 19 5.54 -8.30 -13.51
N LEU A 20 4.30 -7.81 -13.55
CA LEU A 20 3.35 -7.94 -12.44
C LEU A 20 3.21 -9.40 -11.98
N ALA A 21 3.06 -10.32 -12.94
CA ALA A 21 2.94 -11.74 -12.63
C ALA A 21 4.16 -12.30 -11.86
N ASP A 22 5.36 -11.80 -12.12
CA ASP A 22 6.57 -12.27 -11.41
C ASP A 22 6.56 -11.81 -9.95
N TYR A 23 6.15 -10.56 -9.69
CA TYR A 23 5.95 -10.04 -8.35
C TYR A 23 4.89 -10.84 -7.58
N ILE A 24 3.72 -11.03 -8.17
CA ILE A 24 2.63 -11.79 -7.54
C ILE A 24 3.04 -13.24 -7.25
N ARG A 25 3.75 -13.92 -8.17
CA ARG A 25 4.24 -15.29 -7.93
C ARG A 25 5.24 -15.36 -6.77
N ILE A 26 6.08 -14.33 -6.59
CA ILE A 26 7.00 -14.26 -5.46
C ILE A 26 6.19 -14.11 -4.15
N CYS A 27 5.23 -13.18 -4.10
CA CYS A 27 4.38 -13.01 -2.92
C CYS A 27 3.64 -14.32 -2.59
N LYS A 28 3.05 -14.97 -3.59
CA LYS A 28 2.35 -16.27 -3.46
C LYS A 28 3.28 -17.36 -2.92
N ARG A 29 4.50 -17.45 -3.47
CA ARG A 29 5.51 -18.44 -3.03
C ARG A 29 5.88 -18.32 -1.56
N TYR A 30 5.93 -17.09 -1.04
CA TYR A 30 6.33 -16.83 0.34
C TYR A 30 5.14 -16.53 1.27
N GLY A 31 3.90 -16.67 0.81
CA GLY A 31 2.69 -16.40 1.59
C GLY A 31 2.60 -14.95 2.09
N LYS A 32 3.05 -13.98 1.29
CA LYS A 32 3.07 -12.56 1.65
C LYS A 32 1.94 -11.81 0.97
N ILE A 33 1.31 -10.88 1.66
CA ILE A 33 0.37 -9.95 1.05
C ILE A 33 1.12 -9.12 0.01
N ALA A 34 0.58 -9.06 -1.22
CA ALA A 34 1.12 -8.24 -2.28
C ALA A 34 0.56 -6.82 -2.14
N VAL A 35 1.36 -5.87 -1.65
CA VAL A 35 1.00 -4.44 -1.64
C VAL A 35 1.33 -3.85 -3.00
N LEU A 36 0.31 -3.55 -3.79
CA LEU A 36 0.45 -3.11 -5.18
C LEU A 36 0.10 -1.63 -5.34
N GLU A 37 1.12 -0.82 -5.58
CA GLU A 37 0.93 0.60 -5.84
C GLU A 37 0.59 0.88 -7.31
N VAL A 38 -0.56 1.51 -7.52
CA VAL A 38 -0.98 2.06 -8.83
C VAL A 38 -0.59 3.53 -8.85
N LYS A 39 0.60 3.84 -9.38
CA LYS A 39 1.24 5.15 -9.21
C LYS A 39 0.55 6.31 -9.90
N ASN A 40 0.20 6.14 -11.15
CA ASN A 40 -0.41 7.22 -11.94
C ASN A 40 -1.89 6.94 -12.18
N ARG A 41 -2.66 7.99 -12.51
CA ARG A 41 -4.01 7.77 -13.02
C ARG A 41 -3.95 6.83 -14.23
N MET A 42 -4.66 5.73 -14.16
CA MET A 42 -4.78 4.74 -15.23
C MET A 42 -6.17 4.77 -15.84
N GLU A 43 -6.25 4.44 -17.11
CA GLU A 43 -7.53 4.18 -17.76
C GLU A 43 -8.21 2.97 -17.13
N THR A 44 -9.53 3.03 -16.97
CA THR A 44 -10.34 1.98 -16.33
C THR A 44 -10.11 0.60 -16.96
N GLU A 45 -9.88 0.54 -18.29
CA GLU A 45 -9.58 -0.71 -18.99
C GLU A 45 -8.20 -1.28 -18.64
N VAL A 46 -7.21 -0.42 -18.32
CA VAL A 46 -5.88 -0.87 -17.85
C VAL A 46 -6.01 -1.44 -16.44
N LEU A 47 -6.78 -0.79 -15.57
CA LEU A 47 -7.07 -1.30 -14.22
C LEU A 47 -7.78 -2.66 -14.29
N ARG A 48 -8.75 -2.81 -15.21
CA ARG A 48 -9.46 -4.09 -15.39
C ARG A 48 -8.51 -5.21 -15.79
N ARG A 49 -7.61 -4.97 -16.74
CA ARG A 49 -6.61 -5.98 -17.15
C ARG A 49 -5.64 -6.32 -16.02
N LEU A 50 -5.21 -5.33 -15.24
CA LEU A 50 -4.37 -5.54 -14.06
C LEU A 50 -5.07 -6.45 -13.03
N VAL A 51 -6.32 -6.15 -12.72
CA VAL A 51 -7.13 -6.97 -11.80
C VAL A 51 -7.31 -8.39 -12.34
N GLU A 52 -7.58 -8.55 -13.64
CA GLU A 52 -7.79 -9.86 -14.26
C GLU A 52 -6.52 -10.70 -14.22
N GLU A 53 -5.35 -10.12 -14.51
CA GLU A 53 -4.05 -10.80 -14.41
C GLU A 53 -3.80 -11.34 -13.01
N ILE A 54 -4.12 -10.55 -11.95
CA ILE A 54 -3.97 -11.00 -10.55
C ILE A 54 -4.99 -12.10 -10.22
N ARG A 55 -6.22 -12.01 -10.75
CA ARG A 55 -7.27 -13.01 -10.57
C ARG A 55 -6.90 -14.34 -11.22
N GLU A 56 -6.34 -14.33 -12.44
CA GLU A 56 -5.83 -15.52 -13.11
C GLU A 56 -4.70 -16.22 -12.34
N LEU A 57 -3.94 -15.45 -11.55
CA LEU A 57 -2.92 -15.97 -10.65
C LEU A 57 -3.49 -16.48 -9.31
N GLU A 58 -4.81 -16.38 -9.10
CA GLU A 58 -5.52 -16.77 -7.87
C GLU A 58 -4.90 -16.11 -6.62
N TYR A 59 -4.61 -14.79 -6.69
CA TYR A 59 -3.96 -14.08 -5.59
C TYR A 59 -4.62 -12.75 -5.24
N LEU A 60 -5.82 -12.49 -5.75
CA LEU A 60 -6.52 -11.22 -5.55
C LEU A 60 -6.84 -10.98 -4.06
N GLU A 61 -7.30 -12.00 -3.34
CA GLU A 61 -7.63 -11.91 -1.90
C GLU A 61 -6.40 -11.58 -1.01
N SER A 62 -5.20 -11.91 -1.50
CA SER A 62 -3.92 -11.60 -0.83
C SER A 62 -3.22 -10.39 -1.45
N THR A 63 -3.94 -9.55 -2.18
CA THR A 63 -3.43 -8.32 -2.77
C THR A 63 -4.09 -7.11 -2.11
N LEU A 64 -3.28 -6.14 -1.70
CA LEU A 64 -3.70 -4.84 -1.20
C LEU A 64 -3.36 -3.80 -2.25
N PHE A 65 -4.36 -3.05 -2.74
CA PHE A 65 -4.12 -1.95 -3.68
C PHE A 65 -3.90 -0.65 -2.94
N ILE A 66 -2.88 0.11 -3.37
CA ILE A 66 -2.61 1.45 -2.87
C ILE A 66 -2.42 2.42 -4.03
N SER A 67 -2.83 3.67 -3.89
CA SER A 67 -2.64 4.72 -4.91
C SER A 67 -2.79 6.12 -4.34
N PHE A 68 -2.00 7.06 -4.88
CA PHE A 68 -2.20 8.50 -4.70
C PHE A 68 -3.34 9.05 -5.59
N SER A 69 -3.76 8.32 -6.62
CA SER A 69 -4.89 8.74 -7.45
C SER A 69 -6.20 8.30 -6.82
N TRP A 70 -6.99 9.28 -6.39
CA TRP A 70 -8.33 9.05 -5.87
C TRP A 70 -9.24 8.34 -6.89
N GLU A 71 -9.13 8.73 -8.17
CA GLU A 71 -9.91 8.14 -9.25
C GLU A 71 -9.57 6.66 -9.46
N ASN A 72 -8.29 6.26 -9.34
CA ASN A 72 -7.92 4.85 -9.38
C ASN A 72 -8.60 4.06 -8.26
N MET A 73 -8.62 4.62 -7.04
CA MET A 73 -9.23 3.95 -5.88
C MET A 73 -10.74 3.80 -6.05
N VAL A 74 -11.41 4.82 -6.60
CA VAL A 74 -12.86 4.76 -6.90
C VAL A 74 -13.14 3.71 -7.98
N ASP A 75 -12.42 3.74 -9.10
CA ASP A 75 -12.58 2.76 -10.18
C ASP A 75 -12.31 1.32 -9.71
N LEU A 76 -11.26 1.12 -8.91
CA LEU A 76 -10.96 -0.19 -8.33
C LEU A 76 -12.04 -0.65 -7.35
N ARG A 77 -12.57 0.25 -6.52
CA ARG A 77 -13.65 -0.05 -5.58
C ARG A 77 -14.95 -0.48 -6.29
N GLU A 78 -15.26 0.14 -7.44
CA GLU A 78 -16.39 -0.26 -8.27
C GLU A 78 -16.21 -1.67 -8.85
N MET A 79 -14.98 -2.03 -9.26
CA MET A 79 -14.66 -3.36 -9.78
C MET A 79 -14.57 -4.44 -8.69
N LEU A 80 -14.13 -4.06 -7.49
CA LEU A 80 -13.77 -4.93 -6.38
C LEU A 80 -14.39 -4.40 -5.07
N PRO A 81 -15.71 -4.60 -4.85
CA PRO A 81 -16.42 -3.98 -3.73
C PRO A 81 -15.89 -4.35 -2.35
N GLU A 82 -15.31 -5.54 -2.17
CA GLU A 82 -14.87 -6.06 -0.87
C GLU A 82 -13.33 -6.12 -0.72
N GLN A 83 -12.57 -5.63 -1.74
CA GLN A 83 -11.12 -5.69 -1.72
C GLN A 83 -10.54 -4.71 -0.70
N LYS A 84 -9.49 -5.12 0.01
CA LYS A 84 -8.68 -4.21 0.84
C LYS A 84 -7.94 -3.21 -0.04
N MET A 85 -8.10 -1.92 0.28
CA MET A 85 -7.52 -0.81 -0.48
C MET A 85 -7.19 0.34 0.45
N GLN A 86 -6.01 0.93 0.30
CA GLN A 86 -5.57 2.08 1.08
C GLN A 86 -5.30 3.28 0.17
N PHE A 87 -5.87 4.43 0.50
CA PHE A 87 -5.58 5.67 -0.22
C PHE A 87 -4.29 6.29 0.29
N LEU A 88 -3.33 6.51 -0.63
CA LEU A 88 -2.06 7.16 -0.34
C LEU A 88 -2.20 8.68 -0.30
N ILE A 89 -1.69 9.30 0.77
CA ILE A 89 -1.67 10.76 0.90
C ILE A 89 -0.47 11.22 1.76
N VAL A 90 0.01 12.44 1.51
CA VAL A 90 1.13 13.03 2.28
C VAL A 90 0.60 13.85 3.45
N GLU A 91 -0.45 14.64 3.22
CA GLU A 91 -0.96 15.62 4.18
C GLU A 91 -2.36 15.23 4.68
N TRP A 92 -2.64 15.58 5.92
CA TRP A 92 -3.97 15.43 6.48
C TRP A 92 -4.91 16.50 5.94
N ALA A 93 -6.14 16.11 5.62
CA ALA A 93 -7.24 17.00 5.29
C ALA A 93 -8.43 16.70 6.20
N ASP A 94 -9.17 17.72 6.64
CA ASP A 94 -10.26 17.56 7.61
C ASP A 94 -11.44 16.75 7.05
N ASP A 95 -11.63 16.75 5.73
CA ASP A 95 -12.65 15.97 5.05
C ASP A 95 -12.21 14.53 4.74
N LEU A 96 -10.93 14.20 4.95
CA LEU A 96 -10.35 12.90 4.59
C LEU A 96 -11.09 11.72 5.26
N PRO A 97 -11.36 11.70 6.57
CA PRO A 97 -12.04 10.57 7.21
C PRO A 97 -13.41 10.27 6.60
N ALA A 98 -14.21 11.31 6.35
CA ALA A 98 -15.53 11.16 5.74
C ALA A 98 -15.47 10.64 4.30
N ARG A 99 -14.46 11.06 3.54
CA ARG A 99 -14.24 10.58 2.16
C ARG A 99 -13.82 9.11 2.15
N LEU A 100 -12.90 8.71 3.03
CA LEU A 100 -12.45 7.33 3.16
C LEU A 100 -13.61 6.41 3.53
N GLN A 101 -14.38 6.77 4.57
CA GLN A 101 -15.54 6.01 5.01
C GLN A 101 -16.58 5.85 3.90
N LYS A 102 -16.91 6.93 3.20
CA LYS A 102 -17.88 6.91 2.08
C LYS A 102 -17.51 5.91 0.99
N HIS A 103 -16.22 5.78 0.69
CA HIS A 103 -15.71 4.90 -0.37
C HIS A 103 -15.15 3.58 0.18
N ARG A 104 -15.27 3.33 1.49
CA ARG A 104 -14.76 2.12 2.16
C ARG A 104 -13.27 1.89 1.86
N LEU A 105 -12.48 2.96 1.95
CA LEU A 105 -11.04 2.95 1.77
C LEU A 105 -10.36 3.08 3.13
N ASP A 106 -9.26 2.36 3.32
CA ASP A 106 -8.35 2.55 4.42
C ASP A 106 -7.33 3.65 4.09
N LEU A 107 -6.55 4.06 5.08
CA LEU A 107 -5.56 5.13 4.94
C LEU A 107 -4.15 4.59 4.86
N ASP A 108 -3.35 5.13 3.95
CA ASP A 108 -1.89 4.98 3.91
C ASP A 108 -1.24 6.37 3.80
N ILE A 109 -0.77 6.93 4.90
CA ILE A 109 -0.35 8.33 5.00
C ILE A 109 1.12 8.46 5.38
N TYR A 110 1.79 9.53 4.91
CA TYR A 110 3.07 9.92 5.48
C TYR A 110 2.97 10.05 7.02
N HIS A 111 3.90 9.46 7.75
CA HIS A 111 3.80 9.33 9.21
C HIS A 111 3.80 10.66 9.99
N GLY A 112 4.30 11.75 9.38
CA GLY A 112 4.43 13.06 10.04
C GLY A 112 3.12 13.66 10.55
N PRO A 113 2.04 13.71 9.76
CA PRO A 113 0.74 14.26 10.19
C PRO A 113 -0.02 13.40 11.20
N LEU A 114 0.36 12.14 11.44
CA LEU A 114 -0.38 11.26 12.35
C LEU A 114 -0.23 11.69 13.80
N THR A 115 -1.36 11.71 14.51
CA THR A 115 -1.49 11.88 15.95
C THR A 115 -2.37 10.76 16.51
N GLN A 116 -2.30 10.52 17.81
CA GLN A 116 -3.15 9.53 18.47
C GLN A 116 -4.63 9.80 18.19
N ASP A 117 -5.10 11.04 18.37
CA ASP A 117 -6.50 11.42 18.13
C ASP A 117 -6.96 11.11 16.69
N ARG A 118 -6.07 11.27 15.71
CA ARG A 118 -6.38 10.97 14.30
C ARG A 118 -6.51 9.48 14.04
N ILE A 119 -5.66 8.67 14.64
CA ILE A 119 -5.73 7.20 14.54
C ILE A 119 -7.02 6.71 15.21
N GLU A 120 -7.31 7.17 16.43
CA GLU A 120 -8.55 6.85 17.15
C GLU A 120 -9.79 7.23 16.34
N LEU A 121 -9.81 8.44 15.77
CA LEU A 121 -10.92 8.91 14.92
C LEU A 121 -11.13 7.98 13.71
N LEU A 122 -10.07 7.53 13.05
CA LEU A 122 -10.17 6.63 11.90
C LEU A 122 -10.67 5.24 12.32
N HIS A 123 -10.17 4.71 13.43
CA HIS A 123 -10.63 3.45 13.99
C HIS A 123 -12.11 3.47 14.39
N ASP A 124 -12.60 4.57 14.97
CA ASP A 124 -14.01 4.76 15.29
C ASP A 124 -14.91 4.73 14.03
N LEU A 125 -14.34 5.07 12.87
CA LEU A 125 -15.00 4.98 11.56
C LEU A 125 -14.79 3.62 10.86
N GLY A 126 -14.05 2.69 11.48
CA GLY A 126 -13.72 1.38 10.93
C GLY A 126 -12.66 1.42 9.82
N ILE A 127 -11.79 2.42 9.83
CA ILE A 127 -10.72 2.64 8.84
C ILE A 127 -9.39 2.18 9.43
N GLU A 128 -8.70 1.23 8.78
CA GLU A 128 -7.34 0.83 9.13
C GLU A 128 -6.33 1.91 8.69
N VAL A 129 -5.26 2.06 9.46
CA VAL A 129 -4.23 3.09 9.24
C VAL A 129 -2.87 2.46 8.98
N ASN A 130 -2.32 2.73 7.83
CA ASN A 130 -0.93 2.46 7.47
C ASN A 130 -0.15 3.78 7.40
N CYS A 131 1.14 3.74 7.64
CA CYS A 131 2.01 4.89 7.37
C CYS A 131 3.29 4.52 6.62
N TRP A 132 3.86 5.50 5.91
CA TRP A 132 5.09 5.37 5.13
C TRP A 132 5.95 6.64 5.22
N THR A 133 7.20 6.58 4.92
CA THR A 133 8.11 5.49 5.24
C THR A 133 8.71 5.82 6.59
N CYS A 134 8.45 5.01 7.60
CA CYS A 134 8.91 5.24 8.95
C CYS A 134 10.14 4.36 9.23
N ASP A 135 11.32 4.97 9.13
CA ASP A 135 12.62 4.33 9.39
C ASP A 135 13.21 4.78 10.74
N ASP A 136 12.49 5.61 11.50
CA ASP A 136 12.86 6.06 12.84
C ASP A 136 12.22 5.13 13.89
N PRO A 137 13.02 4.40 14.68
CA PRO A 137 12.51 3.49 15.69
C PRO A 137 11.66 4.19 16.78
N ASP A 138 12.08 5.37 17.23
CA ASP A 138 11.36 6.10 18.29
C ASP A 138 9.97 6.54 17.78
N ARG A 139 9.90 6.98 16.52
CA ARG A 139 8.63 7.32 15.88
C ARG A 139 7.76 6.09 15.65
N ALA A 140 8.35 4.96 15.27
CA ALA A 140 7.62 3.72 15.10
C ALA A 140 7.02 3.22 16.44
N GLU A 141 7.79 3.25 17.53
CA GLU A 141 7.29 2.90 18.86
C GLU A 141 6.14 3.82 19.31
N GLU A 142 6.24 5.11 19.04
CA GLU A 142 5.16 6.07 19.30
C GLU A 142 3.88 5.70 18.54
N LEU A 143 3.97 5.46 17.22
CA LEU A 143 2.85 5.06 16.38
C LEU A 143 2.23 3.73 16.83
N ILE A 144 3.06 2.76 17.21
CA ILE A 144 2.60 1.48 17.76
C ILE A 144 1.84 1.70 19.06
N SER A 145 2.33 2.59 19.94
CA SER A 145 1.64 2.91 21.19
C SER A 145 0.26 3.56 20.97
N TRP A 146 0.05 4.21 19.85
CA TRP A 146 -1.24 4.80 19.41
C TRP A 146 -2.14 3.80 18.70
N GLY A 147 -1.66 2.56 18.47
CA GLY A 147 -2.45 1.49 17.90
C GLY A 147 -2.49 1.48 16.37
N ILE A 148 -1.47 2.03 15.68
CA ILE A 148 -1.40 1.97 14.22
C ILE A 148 -1.46 0.51 13.72
N ASP A 149 -2.15 0.26 12.61
CA ASP A 149 -2.33 -1.09 12.08
C ASP A 149 -1.13 -1.58 11.27
N TYR A 150 -0.50 -0.70 10.50
CA TYR A 150 0.65 -1.05 9.63
C TYR A 150 1.69 0.07 9.60
N ILE A 151 2.95 -0.32 9.46
CA ILE A 151 4.07 0.60 9.23
C ILE A 151 4.88 0.12 8.04
N THR A 152 4.99 0.96 7.01
CA THR A 152 5.91 0.74 5.89
C THR A 152 7.29 1.28 6.27
N THR A 153 8.29 0.41 6.26
CA THR A 153 9.66 0.73 6.64
C THR A 153 10.68 0.01 5.75
N ASN A 154 11.90 0.54 5.67
CA ASN A 154 13.02 -0.09 4.98
C ASN A 154 13.94 -0.88 5.94
N ILE A 155 13.88 -0.63 7.25
CA ILE A 155 14.91 -1.08 8.21
C ILE A 155 14.37 -1.63 9.53
N LEU A 156 13.09 -1.44 9.87
CA LEU A 156 12.49 -1.96 11.09
C LEU A 156 12.05 -3.41 10.90
N GLU A 157 12.27 -4.26 11.91
CA GLU A 157 11.85 -5.67 11.95
C GLU A 157 10.94 -5.91 13.17
#